data_c0567c46b534c16d92708a9d0246e5ec
#
_entry.id   c0567c46b534c16d92708a9d0246e5ec
#
_cell.length_a   1.000
_cell.length_b   1.000
_cell.length_c   1.000
_cell.angle_alpha   90.00
_cell.angle_beta   90.00
_cell.angle_gamma   90.00
#
_symmetry.space_group_name_H-M   'P 1'
#
loop_
_entity.id
_entity.type
_entity.pdbx_description
1 polymer ?
#
loop_
_entity_poly.entity_id
_entity_poly.type
_entity_poly.pdbx_seq_one_letter_code
_entity_poly.pdbx_strand_id
1 'polypeptide(L)'
;MIFLGILWSFNSAVSQKPPYPNAQFITTAAWLHSHLNDSSIVVMDVRSGDHFDGSLIPGAVHVPWSDFRYNDLDDNLASTFVGIRNAQKILGNAGITRSDTIIIYDSVGRDGGATASYVFWVLDVLGHQNKKILARGIDAWKENGYDRVTAARKPEPLLYQAGLDQIKRNSLIDGNFVYRQLGDPFYQIVDVRSQEEYLGKVGTKGLEGVPLKLGHIPTAVNINYTEAWTDPESKGIKPYAGLQKRYRGIDPSKGIIVYCNSGRRSSFSYYILRLMGFENVFTYEASWKEWGNPDRFFPVETTPNKLINNTLPGVSTKVSAQQSSAGKDSSQNRSSQPDSGYISCGG
;
A
#
# COMPACT_ATOMS: atom_id res chain seq x y z
N MET A 1 4.55 9.19 67.99
CA MET A 1 4.29 8.21 66.92
C MET A 1 3.65 8.94 65.75
N ILE A 2 4.43 9.26 64.73
CA ILE A 2 3.94 9.99 63.54
C ILE A 2 3.82 8.91 62.43
N PHE A 3 2.60 8.65 61.97
CA PHE A 3 2.34 7.75 60.83
C PHE A 3 2.53 8.57 59.55
N LEU A 4 3.59 8.29 58.78
CA LEU A 4 3.74 8.73 57.40
C LEU A 4 2.92 7.82 56.51
N GLY A 5 1.80 8.29 55.98
CA GLY A 5 1.03 7.61 54.95
C GLY A 5 1.71 7.79 53.60
N ILE A 6 2.19 6.69 53.00
CA ILE A 6 2.70 6.65 51.63
C ILE A 6 1.49 6.59 50.70
N LEU A 7 1.20 7.71 50.00
CA LEU A 7 0.24 7.76 48.90
C LEU A 7 0.86 7.11 47.67
N TRP A 8 0.41 5.90 47.32
CA TRP A 8 0.68 5.27 46.02
C TRP A 8 -0.21 5.93 44.98
N SER A 9 0.36 6.80 44.13
CA SER A 9 -0.32 7.29 42.93
C SER A 9 -0.32 6.16 41.89
N PHE A 10 -1.46 5.50 41.72
CA PHE A 10 -1.69 4.64 40.56
C PHE A 10 -1.86 5.53 39.33
N ASN A 11 -0.77 5.66 38.56
CA ASN A 11 -0.86 6.17 37.21
C ASN A 11 -1.55 5.10 36.35
N SER A 12 -2.86 5.25 36.16
CA SER A 12 -3.60 4.50 35.16
C SER A 12 -3.12 4.95 33.81
N ALA A 13 -2.24 4.15 33.20
CA ALA A 13 -1.91 4.31 31.80
C ALA A 13 -3.20 4.13 30.99
N VAL A 14 -3.80 5.23 30.57
CA VAL A 14 -4.90 5.20 29.60
C VAL A 14 -4.34 4.59 28.34
N SER A 15 -4.75 3.36 28.03
CA SER A 15 -4.40 2.68 26.80
C SER A 15 -4.94 3.54 25.65
N GLN A 16 -4.09 4.40 25.08
CA GLN A 16 -4.45 5.16 23.89
C GLN A 16 -4.67 4.17 22.75
N LYS A 17 -5.86 4.28 22.14
CA LYS A 17 -6.17 3.49 20.94
C LYS A 17 -5.08 3.71 19.90
N PRO A 18 -4.57 2.65 19.24
CA PRO A 18 -3.56 2.78 18.21
C PRO A 18 -3.97 3.84 17.16
N PRO A 19 -3.03 4.65 16.67
CA PRO A 19 -3.35 5.75 15.74
C PRO A 19 -3.97 5.26 14.42
N TYR A 20 -3.72 4.00 14.05
CA TYR A 20 -4.28 3.34 12.86
C TYR A 20 -4.66 1.89 13.18
N PRO A 21 -5.58 1.27 12.45
CA PRO A 21 -5.92 -0.15 12.59
C PRO A 21 -4.70 -1.07 12.51
N ASN A 22 -3.80 -0.83 11.56
CA ASN A 22 -2.55 -1.58 11.40
C ASN A 22 -1.32 -0.74 11.83
N ALA A 23 -1.37 -0.18 13.04
CA ALA A 23 -0.28 0.63 13.60
C ALA A 23 1.07 -0.11 13.70
N GLN A 24 1.06 -1.46 13.61
CA GLN A 24 2.28 -2.27 13.54
C GLN A 24 3.13 -1.98 12.29
N PHE A 25 2.58 -1.36 11.25
CA PHE A 25 3.30 -1.05 10.01
C PHE A 25 4.05 0.29 10.03
N ILE A 26 3.90 1.09 11.08
CA ILE A 26 4.54 2.39 11.21
C ILE A 26 5.29 2.49 12.55
N THR A 27 6.37 3.26 12.55
CA THR A 27 7.10 3.58 13.79
C THR A 27 7.59 5.02 13.77
N THR A 28 8.03 5.52 14.94
CA THR A 28 8.57 6.89 15.12
C THR A 28 10.08 6.88 15.28
N ALA A 29 10.72 8.03 15.03
CA ALA A 29 12.16 8.20 15.28
C ALA A 29 12.54 7.95 16.75
N ALA A 30 11.70 8.40 17.69
CA ALA A 30 11.93 8.19 19.13
C ALA A 30 11.89 6.69 19.51
N TRP A 31 10.92 5.95 18.97
CA TRP A 31 10.85 4.51 19.19
C TRP A 31 12.07 3.81 18.61
N LEU A 32 12.44 4.11 17.37
CA LEU A 32 13.61 3.49 16.74
C LEU A 32 14.89 3.81 17.50
N HIS A 33 15.09 5.07 17.93
CA HIS A 33 16.26 5.47 18.70
C HIS A 33 16.42 4.65 19.99
N SER A 34 15.33 4.36 20.70
CA SER A 34 15.36 3.52 21.91
C SER A 34 15.59 2.03 21.64
N HIS A 35 15.50 1.59 20.38
CA HIS A 35 15.63 0.17 19.98
C HIS A 35 16.79 -0.08 19.00
N LEU A 36 17.71 0.88 18.80
CA LEU A 36 18.83 0.71 17.86
C LEU A 36 19.76 -0.48 18.19
N ASN A 37 19.83 -0.85 19.45
CA ASN A 37 20.67 -1.96 19.92
C ASN A 37 19.96 -3.32 19.94
N ASP A 38 18.70 -3.39 19.49
CA ASP A 38 17.98 -4.65 19.37
C ASP A 38 18.49 -5.42 18.15
N SER A 39 19.13 -6.55 18.40
CA SER A 39 19.74 -7.39 17.35
C SER A 39 18.71 -8.01 16.39
N SER A 40 17.43 -8.02 16.73
CA SER A 40 16.36 -8.48 15.86
C SER A 40 15.87 -7.41 14.88
N ILE A 41 16.37 -6.17 15.02
CA ILE A 41 15.99 -5.03 14.16
C ILE A 41 17.07 -4.77 13.11
N VAL A 42 16.65 -4.71 11.87
CA VAL A 42 17.45 -4.21 10.75
C VAL A 42 16.88 -2.88 10.27
N VAL A 43 17.67 -1.83 10.40
CA VAL A 43 17.34 -0.50 9.87
C VAL A 43 17.80 -0.42 8.42
N MET A 44 16.90 -0.16 7.48
CA MET A 44 17.17 -0.17 6.04
C MET A 44 16.89 1.19 5.40
N ASP A 45 17.96 1.84 4.95
CA ASP A 45 17.89 3.05 4.12
C ASP A 45 17.62 2.67 2.67
N VAL A 46 16.52 3.18 2.11
CA VAL A 46 16.16 2.89 0.72
C VAL A 46 16.28 4.10 -0.21
N ARG A 47 16.87 5.19 0.26
CA ARG A 47 17.10 6.39 -0.55
C ARG A 47 18.08 6.11 -1.69
N SER A 48 17.93 6.84 -2.79
CA SER A 48 18.84 6.75 -3.95
C SER A 48 18.95 8.08 -4.67
N GLY A 49 20.01 8.25 -5.45
CA GLY A 49 20.28 9.44 -6.25
C GLY A 49 20.33 10.71 -5.38
N ASP A 50 19.76 11.80 -5.87
CA ASP A 50 19.79 13.14 -5.24
C ASP A 50 19.09 13.21 -3.86
N HIS A 51 18.37 12.16 -3.47
CA HIS A 51 17.70 12.07 -2.18
C HIS A 51 18.52 11.34 -1.11
N PHE A 52 19.70 10.85 -1.47
CA PHE A 52 20.66 10.26 -0.55
C PHE A 52 21.85 11.23 -0.34
N ASP A 53 21.88 11.86 0.82
CA ASP A 53 22.88 12.88 1.18
C ASP A 53 24.12 12.29 1.87
N GLY A 54 24.27 10.96 1.86
CA GLY A 54 25.38 10.24 2.52
C GLY A 54 25.24 10.08 4.03
N SER A 55 24.25 10.72 4.67
CA SER A 55 24.00 10.53 6.11
C SER A 55 23.02 9.39 6.36
N LEU A 56 23.31 8.53 7.36
CA LEU A 56 22.47 7.37 7.70
C LEU A 56 22.12 7.36 9.20
N ILE A 57 21.06 6.66 9.53
CA ILE A 57 20.77 6.25 10.92
C ILE A 57 21.84 5.24 11.34
N PRO A 58 22.40 5.33 12.56
CA PRO A 58 23.43 4.39 13.04
C PRO A 58 22.99 2.93 12.90
N GLY A 59 23.89 2.09 12.38
CA GLY A 59 23.62 0.67 12.16
C GLY A 59 22.77 0.32 10.92
N ALA A 60 22.34 1.31 10.15
CA ALA A 60 21.55 1.07 8.94
C ALA A 60 22.35 0.38 7.84
N VAL A 61 21.73 -0.55 7.14
CA VAL A 61 22.16 -1.03 5.82
C VAL A 61 21.58 -0.10 4.76
N HIS A 62 22.33 0.13 3.68
CA HIS A 62 21.86 0.94 2.54
C HIS A 62 21.52 0.02 1.38
N VAL A 63 20.23 -0.05 1.05
CA VAL A 63 19.68 -0.85 -0.04
C VAL A 63 18.76 0.06 -0.86
N PRO A 64 19.29 0.75 -1.87
CA PRO A 64 18.51 1.66 -2.69
C PRO A 64 17.24 1.01 -3.23
N TRP A 65 16.10 1.68 -3.13
CA TRP A 65 14.83 1.15 -3.67
C TRP A 65 14.92 0.85 -5.17
N SER A 66 15.79 1.56 -5.90
CA SER A 66 16.06 1.35 -7.32
C SER A 66 16.62 -0.04 -7.61
N ASP A 67 17.28 -0.70 -6.66
CA ASP A 67 17.83 -2.04 -6.84
C ASP A 67 16.74 -3.11 -6.97
N PHE A 68 15.54 -2.81 -6.49
CA PHE A 68 14.35 -3.66 -6.66
C PHE A 68 13.65 -3.47 -8.02
N ARG A 69 14.29 -2.73 -8.95
CA ARG A 69 13.70 -2.37 -10.24
C ARG A 69 14.70 -2.52 -11.37
N TYR A 70 14.19 -2.78 -12.57
CA TYR A 70 14.98 -2.83 -13.80
C TYR A 70 14.13 -2.34 -14.98
N ASN A 71 14.76 -2.10 -16.12
CA ASN A 71 14.06 -1.89 -17.37
C ASN A 71 13.92 -3.23 -18.08
N ASP A 72 12.69 -3.62 -18.33
CA ASP A 72 12.36 -4.79 -19.10
C ASP A 72 12.29 -4.40 -20.57
N LEU A 73 13.34 -4.74 -21.30
CA LEU A 73 13.46 -4.40 -22.73
C LEU A 73 12.58 -5.29 -23.61
N ASP A 74 12.35 -6.53 -23.18
CA ASP A 74 11.55 -7.49 -23.93
C ASP A 74 10.07 -7.08 -23.94
N ASP A 75 9.58 -6.63 -22.76
CA ASP A 75 8.21 -6.15 -22.61
C ASP A 75 8.05 -4.62 -22.81
N ASN A 76 9.13 -3.91 -23.18
CA ASN A 76 9.15 -2.44 -23.34
C ASN A 76 8.63 -1.71 -22.10
N LEU A 77 9.05 -2.15 -20.90
CA LEU A 77 8.64 -1.57 -19.62
C LEU A 77 9.81 -0.94 -18.89
N ALA A 78 9.69 0.35 -18.62
CA ALA A 78 10.70 1.07 -17.84
C ALA A 78 10.43 0.94 -16.34
N SER A 79 11.48 0.60 -15.58
CA SER A 79 11.44 0.62 -14.11
C SER A 79 10.36 -0.31 -13.54
N THR A 80 10.36 -1.57 -13.89
CA THR A 80 9.48 -2.62 -13.34
C THR A 80 10.17 -3.44 -12.24
N PHE A 81 9.41 -4.24 -11.51
CA PHE A 81 9.90 -5.03 -10.37
C PHE A 81 10.88 -6.13 -10.81
N VAL A 82 12.02 -6.25 -10.14
CA VAL A 82 13.08 -7.25 -10.44
C VAL A 82 12.66 -8.71 -10.25
N GLY A 83 11.47 -8.96 -9.74
CA GLY A 83 10.96 -10.30 -9.47
C GLY A 83 11.38 -10.86 -8.12
N ILE A 84 10.65 -11.91 -7.70
CA ILE A 84 10.77 -12.53 -6.37
C ILE A 84 12.19 -13.01 -6.07
N ARG A 85 12.82 -13.71 -7.02
CA ARG A 85 14.17 -14.30 -6.82
C ARG A 85 15.23 -13.23 -6.57
N ASN A 86 15.23 -12.17 -7.39
CA ASN A 86 16.21 -11.10 -7.26
C ASN A 86 15.97 -10.27 -5.99
N ALA A 87 14.71 -10.00 -5.65
CA ALA A 87 14.37 -9.31 -4.41
C ALA A 87 14.87 -10.07 -3.17
N GLN A 88 14.72 -11.39 -3.13
CA GLN A 88 15.27 -12.23 -2.04
C GLN A 88 16.81 -12.17 -2.00
N LYS A 89 17.47 -12.20 -3.17
CA LYS A 89 18.92 -12.07 -3.25
C LYS A 89 19.42 -10.71 -2.74
N ILE A 90 18.73 -9.62 -3.10
CA ILE A 90 19.04 -8.27 -2.62
C ILE A 90 18.97 -8.20 -1.09
N LEU A 91 17.90 -8.71 -0.50
CA LEU A 91 17.72 -8.73 0.95
C LEU A 91 18.77 -9.60 1.65
N GLY A 92 19.05 -10.79 1.11
CA GLY A 92 20.09 -11.67 1.65
C GLY A 92 21.48 -11.05 1.58
N ASN A 93 21.84 -10.39 0.48
CA ASN A 93 23.11 -9.67 0.35
C ASN A 93 23.25 -8.52 1.36
N ALA A 94 22.13 -7.94 1.80
CA ALA A 94 22.10 -6.94 2.86
C ALA A 94 22.13 -7.56 4.28
N GLY A 95 22.38 -8.88 4.40
CA GLY A 95 22.41 -9.59 5.68
C GLY A 95 21.07 -9.65 6.38
N ILE A 96 19.98 -9.62 5.63
CA ILE A 96 18.62 -9.68 6.16
C ILE A 96 18.10 -11.11 6.07
N THR A 97 17.39 -11.54 7.10
CA THR A 97 16.72 -12.84 7.18
C THR A 97 15.20 -12.70 7.33
N ARG A 98 14.50 -13.82 7.28
CA ARG A 98 13.04 -13.85 7.47
C ARG A 98 12.57 -13.53 8.89
N SER A 99 13.44 -13.69 9.88
CA SER A 99 13.13 -13.45 11.29
C SER A 99 13.31 -12.00 11.72
N ASP A 100 14.00 -11.18 10.93
CA ASP A 100 14.30 -9.81 11.29
C ASP A 100 13.05 -8.91 11.26
N THR A 101 13.04 -7.92 12.13
CA THR A 101 12.12 -6.79 12.04
C THR A 101 12.77 -5.69 11.20
N ILE A 102 12.24 -5.43 10.01
CA ILE A 102 12.81 -4.46 9.09
C ILE A 102 12.16 -3.08 9.31
N ILE A 103 12.96 -2.09 9.68
CA ILE A 103 12.55 -0.68 9.74
C ILE A 103 13.05 0.01 8.48
N ILE A 104 12.11 0.28 7.56
CA ILE A 104 12.40 0.90 6.26
C ILE A 104 12.31 2.41 6.40
N TYR A 105 13.28 3.14 5.86
CA TYR A 105 13.17 4.58 5.80
C TYR A 105 13.70 5.18 4.49
N ASP A 106 13.10 6.29 4.12
CA ASP A 106 13.52 7.17 3.03
C ASP A 106 13.61 8.64 3.51
N SER A 107 13.31 9.59 2.67
CA SER A 107 13.20 11.02 2.98
C SER A 107 11.87 11.58 2.46
N VAL A 108 11.28 12.54 3.16
CA VAL A 108 10.09 13.27 2.71
C VAL A 108 10.38 14.08 1.43
N GLY A 109 11.63 14.38 1.14
CA GLY A 109 12.05 15.09 -0.07
C GLY A 109 11.58 14.38 -1.34
N ARG A 110 11.56 13.03 -1.33
CA ARG A 110 11.07 12.24 -2.46
C ARG A 110 9.68 11.66 -2.18
N ASP A 111 8.64 12.34 -2.66
CA ASP A 111 7.25 11.84 -2.65
C ASP A 111 6.73 11.34 -1.30
N GLY A 112 7.29 11.85 -0.19
CA GLY A 112 6.73 11.67 1.14
C GLY A 112 6.61 10.23 1.64
N GLY A 113 7.63 9.38 1.42
CA GLY A 113 7.62 7.98 1.86
C GLY A 113 7.28 6.97 0.76
N ALA A 114 7.18 7.40 -0.49
CA ALA A 114 6.79 6.52 -1.59
C ALA A 114 7.85 5.48 -1.95
N THR A 115 9.14 5.75 -1.70
CA THR A 115 10.21 4.78 -1.94
C THR A 115 10.30 3.74 -0.84
N ALA A 116 10.11 4.12 0.42
CA ALA A 116 9.97 3.20 1.55
C ALA A 116 8.74 2.30 1.38
N SER A 117 7.63 2.88 0.91
CA SER A 117 6.40 2.13 0.64
C SER A 117 6.54 1.13 -0.50
N TYR A 118 7.39 1.42 -1.51
CA TYR A 118 7.67 0.45 -2.56
C TYR A 118 8.38 -0.79 -2.00
N VAL A 119 9.39 -0.59 -1.16
CA VAL A 119 10.09 -1.71 -0.51
C VAL A 119 9.19 -2.42 0.50
N PHE A 120 8.31 -1.70 1.19
CA PHE A 120 7.27 -2.31 2.03
C PHE A 120 6.36 -3.25 1.22
N TRP A 121 5.92 -2.83 0.02
CA TRP A 121 5.14 -3.66 -0.89
C TRP A 121 5.95 -4.89 -1.35
N VAL A 122 7.22 -4.74 -1.72
CA VAL A 122 8.10 -5.88 -2.07
C VAL A 122 8.15 -6.90 -0.93
N LEU A 123 8.36 -6.44 0.30
CA LEU A 123 8.37 -7.29 1.49
C LEU A 123 7.01 -7.95 1.74
N ASP A 124 5.91 -7.26 1.43
CA ASP A 124 4.56 -7.83 1.56
C ASP A 124 4.32 -8.91 0.51
N VAL A 125 4.77 -8.72 -0.74
CA VAL A 125 4.77 -9.76 -1.79
C VAL A 125 5.57 -10.99 -1.35
N LEU A 126 6.74 -10.79 -0.75
CA LEU A 126 7.55 -11.88 -0.20
C LEU A 126 6.95 -12.51 1.08
N GLY A 127 5.84 -12.00 1.60
CA GLY A 127 5.20 -12.47 2.83
C GLY A 127 6.00 -12.20 4.10
N HIS A 128 6.91 -11.21 4.07
CA HIS A 128 7.66 -10.80 5.26
C HIS A 128 6.75 -10.12 6.28
N GLN A 129 6.65 -10.68 7.50
CA GLN A 129 5.65 -10.22 8.47
C GLN A 129 6.12 -8.97 9.24
N ASN A 130 7.36 -9.00 9.75
CA ASN A 130 7.86 -8.00 10.69
C ASN A 130 8.52 -6.82 9.95
N LYS A 131 7.70 -5.88 9.47
CA LYS A 131 8.16 -4.70 8.75
C LYS A 131 7.43 -3.45 9.19
N LYS A 132 8.14 -2.33 9.25
CA LYS A 132 7.59 -1.01 9.58
C LYS A 132 8.23 0.05 8.70
N ILE A 133 7.48 1.11 8.40
CA ILE A 133 8.05 2.34 7.84
C ILE A 133 8.31 3.32 8.98
N LEU A 134 9.50 3.91 8.99
CA LEU A 134 9.83 5.04 9.85
C LEU A 134 9.10 6.29 9.34
N ALA A 135 8.15 6.78 10.13
CA ALA A 135 7.37 7.96 9.78
C ALA A 135 8.28 9.15 9.48
N ARG A 136 8.13 9.74 8.28
CA ARG A 136 8.96 10.83 7.76
C ARG A 136 10.47 10.51 7.63
N GLY A 137 10.84 9.24 7.72
CA GLY A 137 12.17 8.74 7.44
C GLY A 137 13.32 9.46 8.15
N ILE A 138 14.40 9.71 7.41
CA ILE A 138 15.61 10.40 7.93
C ILE A 138 15.31 11.83 8.39
N ASP A 139 14.28 12.49 7.84
CA ASP A 139 13.95 13.87 8.20
C ASP A 139 13.43 13.95 9.63
N ALA A 140 12.55 13.03 10.04
CA ALA A 140 12.13 12.93 11.44
C ALA A 140 13.28 12.59 12.39
N TRP A 141 14.23 11.76 11.94
CA TRP A 141 15.42 11.43 12.72
C TRP A 141 16.29 12.67 12.97
N LYS A 142 16.54 13.47 11.92
CA LYS A 142 17.28 14.72 11.98
C LYS A 142 16.60 15.77 12.86
N GLU A 143 15.28 15.90 12.73
CA GLU A 143 14.48 16.87 13.52
C GLU A 143 14.50 16.57 15.04
N ASN A 144 14.61 15.30 15.41
CA ASN A 144 14.78 14.91 16.81
C ASN A 144 16.24 15.12 17.33
N GLY A 145 17.16 15.58 16.49
CA GLY A 145 18.55 15.82 16.86
C GLY A 145 19.38 14.57 17.10
N TYR A 146 18.93 13.40 16.61
CA TYR A 146 19.65 12.13 16.81
C TYR A 146 20.89 12.02 15.93
N ASP A 147 21.90 11.30 16.42
CA ASP A 147 23.18 11.08 15.75
C ASP A 147 23.00 10.38 14.39
N ARG A 148 23.91 10.69 13.49
CA ARG A 148 24.00 10.12 12.14
C ARG A 148 25.40 9.65 11.87
N VAL A 149 25.52 8.69 10.96
CA VAL A 149 26.79 8.17 10.46
C VAL A 149 26.88 8.37 8.95
N THR A 150 28.08 8.29 8.39
CA THR A 150 28.31 8.40 6.94
C THR A 150 28.66 7.04 6.30
N ALA A 151 28.87 6.02 7.11
CA ALA A 151 29.15 4.66 6.65
C ALA A 151 27.97 3.74 6.94
N ALA A 152 27.43 3.11 5.91
CA ALA A 152 26.43 2.06 6.07
C ALA A 152 27.06 0.81 6.70
N ARG A 153 26.27 0.08 7.49
CA ARG A 153 26.65 -1.26 7.93
C ARG A 153 26.75 -2.18 6.70
N LYS A 154 27.82 -2.95 6.64
CA LYS A 154 28.07 -3.95 5.59
C LYS A 154 28.10 -5.34 6.23
N PRO A 155 26.95 -5.97 6.45
CA PRO A 155 26.91 -7.32 7.04
C PRO A 155 27.37 -8.37 6.02
N GLU A 156 27.79 -9.52 6.52
CA GLU A 156 27.98 -10.69 5.67
C GLU A 156 26.65 -11.11 5.03
N PRO A 157 26.66 -11.52 3.77
CA PRO A 157 25.45 -12.02 3.11
C PRO A 157 24.85 -13.22 3.84
N LEU A 158 23.52 -13.22 3.99
CA LEU A 158 22.75 -14.28 4.60
C LEU A 158 21.72 -14.81 3.61
N LEU A 159 21.16 -15.99 3.89
CA LEU A 159 20.09 -16.54 3.09
C LEU A 159 18.75 -15.89 3.49
N TYR A 160 18.19 -15.10 2.57
CA TYR A 160 16.79 -14.70 2.66
C TYR A 160 15.95 -15.58 1.74
N GLN A 161 15.13 -16.45 2.30
CA GLN A 161 14.27 -17.36 1.54
C GLN A 161 12.85 -17.35 2.10
N ALA A 162 11.90 -16.88 1.29
CA ALA A 162 10.48 -17.00 1.58
C ALA A 162 9.99 -18.39 1.17
N GLY A 163 9.19 -19.03 2.00
CA GLY A 163 8.47 -20.25 1.62
C GLY A 163 7.50 -19.97 0.46
N LEU A 164 7.30 -20.95 -0.41
CA LEU A 164 6.40 -20.78 -1.55
C LEU A 164 4.96 -20.49 -1.15
N ASP A 165 4.52 -20.99 -0.02
CA ASP A 165 3.23 -20.76 0.63
C ASP A 165 3.09 -19.35 1.23
N GLN A 166 4.21 -18.69 1.53
CA GLN A 166 4.24 -17.36 2.10
C GLN A 166 4.24 -16.25 1.04
N ILE A 167 4.74 -16.57 -0.15
CA ILE A 167 4.84 -15.60 -1.25
C ILE A 167 3.45 -15.30 -1.80
N LYS A 168 3.05 -14.04 -1.73
CA LYS A 168 1.76 -13.55 -2.21
C LYS A 168 1.80 -13.30 -3.72
N ARG A 169 1.92 -14.37 -4.52
CA ARG A 169 2.00 -14.27 -5.99
C ARG A 169 0.79 -13.56 -6.60
N ASN A 170 -0.39 -13.75 -6.02
CA ASN A 170 -1.62 -13.11 -6.47
C ASN A 170 -1.62 -11.57 -6.27
N SER A 171 -0.64 -11.04 -5.52
CA SER A 171 -0.44 -9.59 -5.40
C SER A 171 0.39 -9.01 -6.54
N LEU A 172 1.00 -9.84 -7.38
CA LEU A 172 1.70 -9.44 -8.60
C LEU A 172 0.70 -9.46 -9.76
N ILE A 173 0.02 -8.34 -9.99
CA ILE A 173 -0.98 -8.19 -11.04
C ILE A 173 -0.42 -7.42 -12.22
N ASP A 174 -0.79 -7.81 -13.43
CA ASP A 174 -0.43 -7.21 -14.71
C ASP A 174 -1.62 -6.46 -15.35
N GLY A 175 -1.38 -5.83 -16.50
CA GLY A 175 -2.42 -5.12 -17.24
C GLY A 175 -3.56 -6.03 -17.69
N ASN A 176 -3.29 -7.28 -18.02
CA ASN A 176 -4.32 -8.25 -18.42
C ASN A 176 -5.23 -8.62 -17.25
N PHE A 177 -4.67 -8.77 -16.04
CA PHE A 177 -5.49 -8.93 -14.84
C PHE A 177 -6.41 -7.73 -14.66
N VAL A 178 -5.85 -6.51 -14.65
CA VAL A 178 -6.62 -5.27 -14.48
C VAL A 178 -7.69 -5.12 -15.56
N TYR A 179 -7.38 -5.44 -16.82
CA TYR A 179 -8.33 -5.39 -17.94
C TYR A 179 -9.56 -6.28 -17.69
N ARG A 180 -9.36 -7.48 -17.15
CA ARG A 180 -10.47 -8.40 -16.81
C ARG A 180 -11.34 -7.90 -15.65
N GLN A 181 -10.84 -6.96 -14.83
CA GLN A 181 -11.60 -6.39 -13.72
C GLN A 181 -12.36 -5.09 -14.10
N LEU A 182 -12.29 -4.65 -15.36
CA LEU A 182 -13.04 -3.47 -15.81
C LEU A 182 -14.56 -3.70 -15.66
N GLY A 183 -15.19 -2.89 -14.80
CA GLY A 183 -16.63 -3.01 -14.52
C GLY A 183 -17.03 -4.17 -13.61
N ASP A 184 -16.08 -4.96 -13.10
CA ASP A 184 -16.36 -6.01 -12.12
C ASP A 184 -16.77 -5.38 -10.78
N PRO A 185 -17.97 -5.70 -10.24
CA PRO A 185 -18.47 -5.12 -8.99
C PRO A 185 -17.65 -5.51 -7.76
N PHE A 186 -16.81 -6.54 -7.84
CA PHE A 186 -15.94 -6.98 -6.75
C PHE A 186 -14.60 -6.24 -6.68
N TYR A 187 -14.32 -5.37 -7.65
CA TYR A 187 -13.09 -4.58 -7.69
C TYR A 187 -13.36 -3.09 -7.79
N GLN A 188 -12.44 -2.29 -7.24
CA GLN A 188 -12.35 -0.84 -7.47
C GLN A 188 -10.96 -0.49 -7.95
N ILE A 189 -10.87 0.28 -9.04
CA ILE A 189 -9.60 0.75 -9.59
C ILE A 189 -9.40 2.21 -9.16
N VAL A 190 -8.23 2.51 -8.62
CA VAL A 190 -7.88 3.83 -8.10
C VAL A 190 -6.63 4.35 -8.80
N ASP A 191 -6.79 5.42 -9.55
CA ASP A 191 -5.69 6.21 -10.11
C ASP A 191 -5.16 7.18 -9.04
N VAL A 192 -3.90 7.01 -8.65
CA VAL A 192 -3.30 7.84 -7.61
C VAL A 192 -2.41 8.95 -8.19
N ARG A 193 -2.43 9.16 -9.51
CA ARG A 193 -1.74 10.25 -10.20
C ARG A 193 -2.43 11.59 -9.95
N SER A 194 -1.84 12.64 -10.49
CA SER A 194 -2.48 13.96 -10.47
C SER A 194 -3.80 13.96 -11.27
N GLN A 195 -4.66 14.91 -10.97
CA GLN A 195 -5.91 15.07 -11.71
C GLN A 195 -5.66 15.40 -13.19
N GLU A 196 -4.59 16.12 -13.49
CA GLU A 196 -4.19 16.45 -14.86
C GLU A 196 -3.75 15.22 -15.65
N GLU A 197 -2.97 14.31 -15.03
CA GLU A 197 -2.60 13.03 -15.62
C GLU A 197 -3.85 12.15 -15.86
N TYR A 198 -4.73 12.09 -14.87
CA TYR A 198 -5.98 11.31 -14.92
C TYR A 198 -6.92 11.78 -16.05
N LEU A 199 -7.08 13.09 -16.19
CA LEU A 199 -7.93 13.69 -17.23
C LEU A 199 -7.26 13.76 -18.62
N GLY A 200 -6.04 13.26 -18.76
CA GLY A 200 -5.30 13.29 -20.03
C GLY A 200 -4.82 14.68 -20.45
N LYS A 201 -4.75 15.65 -19.54
CA LYS A 201 -4.24 17.00 -19.80
C LYS A 201 -2.72 17.07 -19.80
N VAL A 202 -2.07 16.14 -19.10
CA VAL A 202 -0.62 16.01 -19.01
C VAL A 202 -0.24 14.58 -19.36
N GLY A 203 0.69 14.43 -20.29
CA GLY A 203 1.23 13.14 -20.72
C GLY A 203 2.51 12.77 -19.97
N THR A 204 2.84 11.49 -20.00
CA THR A 204 4.10 10.93 -19.50
C THR A 204 4.76 10.10 -20.60
N LYS A 205 6.03 9.72 -20.36
CA LYS A 205 6.80 8.95 -21.34
C LYS A 205 7.14 7.57 -20.77
N GLY A 206 7.11 6.58 -21.64
CA GLY A 206 7.56 5.21 -21.40
C GLY A 206 9.07 5.06 -21.54
N LEU A 207 9.50 3.84 -21.84
CA LEU A 207 10.89 3.53 -22.15
C LEU A 207 11.32 4.31 -23.41
N GLU A 208 12.60 4.69 -23.48
CA GLU A 208 13.18 5.42 -24.60
C GLU A 208 12.47 6.74 -24.96
N GLY A 209 11.65 7.25 -24.03
CA GLY A 209 10.95 8.52 -24.22
C GLY A 209 9.69 8.43 -25.08
N VAL A 210 9.19 7.24 -25.39
CA VAL A 210 7.95 7.02 -26.16
C VAL A 210 6.77 7.67 -25.44
N PRO A 211 5.99 8.56 -26.10
CA PRO A 211 4.81 9.16 -25.50
C PRO A 211 3.77 8.08 -25.18
N LEU A 212 3.25 8.11 -23.95
CA LEU A 212 2.15 7.22 -23.53
C LEU A 212 0.79 7.83 -23.90
N LYS A 213 -0.23 6.99 -24.02
CA LYS A 213 -1.64 7.41 -24.19
C LYS A 213 -2.00 8.43 -23.10
N LEU A 214 -2.96 9.29 -23.40
CA LEU A 214 -3.51 10.28 -22.45
C LEU A 214 -4.78 9.75 -21.81
N GLY A 215 -4.97 10.03 -20.50
CA GLY A 215 -6.17 9.64 -19.78
C GLY A 215 -5.90 8.65 -18.65
N HIS A 216 -6.86 7.78 -18.37
CA HIS A 216 -6.84 6.83 -17.27
C HIS A 216 -7.47 5.47 -17.65
N ILE A 217 -7.29 4.48 -16.79
CA ILE A 217 -7.93 3.16 -16.91
C ILE A 217 -9.45 3.34 -16.77
N PRO A 218 -10.27 2.79 -17.68
CA PRO A 218 -11.74 2.87 -17.58
C PRO A 218 -12.23 2.42 -16.21
N THR A 219 -13.28 3.06 -15.73
CA THR A 219 -13.88 2.87 -14.40
C THR A 219 -13.02 3.30 -13.21
N ALA A 220 -11.75 3.64 -13.39
CA ALA A 220 -10.90 4.12 -12.30
C ALA A 220 -11.41 5.44 -11.72
N VAL A 221 -11.33 5.57 -10.39
CA VAL A 221 -11.57 6.82 -9.68
C VAL A 221 -10.24 7.47 -9.32
N ASN A 222 -10.17 8.80 -9.29
CA ASN A 222 -8.92 9.49 -8.96
C ASN A 222 -8.87 9.88 -7.47
N ILE A 223 -7.83 9.40 -6.78
CA ILE A 223 -7.44 9.86 -5.44
C ILE A 223 -5.94 10.08 -5.46
N ASN A 224 -5.51 11.33 -5.66
CA ASN A 224 -4.09 11.66 -5.72
C ASN A 224 -3.39 11.19 -4.42
N TYR A 225 -2.25 10.50 -4.56
CA TYR A 225 -1.50 9.96 -3.42
C TYR A 225 -1.11 11.04 -2.38
N THR A 226 -0.88 12.29 -2.82
CA THR A 226 -0.56 13.42 -1.95
C THR A 226 -1.69 13.80 -0.99
N GLU A 227 -2.91 13.36 -1.27
CA GLU A 227 -4.06 13.65 -0.41
C GLU A 227 -4.03 12.88 0.90
N ALA A 228 -3.13 11.91 1.06
CA ALA A 228 -2.83 11.27 2.33
C ALA A 228 -1.85 12.08 3.20
N TRP A 229 -1.20 13.12 2.66
CA TRP A 229 -0.29 13.98 3.42
C TRP A 229 -1.03 14.97 4.30
N THR A 230 -0.46 15.29 5.45
CA THR A 230 -0.94 16.39 6.31
C THR A 230 -0.82 17.73 5.58
N ASP A 231 0.33 17.96 4.96
CA ASP A 231 0.69 19.17 4.23
C ASP A 231 1.82 18.85 3.20
N PRO A 232 2.05 19.71 2.20
CA PRO A 232 3.08 19.49 1.18
C PRO A 232 4.52 19.57 1.67
N GLU A 233 4.79 20.29 2.76
CA GLU A 233 6.12 20.55 3.31
C GLU A 233 6.61 19.35 4.12
N SER A 234 5.86 18.98 5.17
CA SER A 234 6.23 17.88 6.06
C SER A 234 5.93 16.51 5.47
N LYS A 235 4.93 16.45 4.57
CA LYS A 235 4.41 15.21 3.95
C LYS A 235 4.15 14.09 4.98
N GLY A 236 3.80 14.48 6.20
CA GLY A 236 3.38 13.55 7.25
C GLY A 236 2.08 12.85 6.85
N ILE A 237 1.87 11.64 7.34
CA ILE A 237 0.63 10.91 7.08
C ILE A 237 -0.50 11.51 7.91
N LYS A 238 -1.64 11.80 7.29
CA LYS A 238 -2.84 12.28 7.99
C LYS A 238 -3.26 11.34 9.12
N PRO A 239 -3.81 11.87 10.22
CA PRO A 239 -4.47 11.06 11.23
C PRO A 239 -5.57 10.17 10.61
N TYR A 240 -5.85 9.02 11.22
CA TYR A 240 -6.78 8.02 10.69
C TYR A 240 -8.14 8.60 10.27
N ALA A 241 -8.73 9.48 11.09
CA ALA A 241 -10.00 10.14 10.76
C ALA A 241 -9.91 10.99 9.47
N GLY A 242 -8.77 11.61 9.21
CA GLY A 242 -8.50 12.36 7.98
C GLY A 242 -8.42 11.44 6.75
N LEU A 243 -7.74 10.29 6.91
CA LEU A 243 -7.67 9.26 5.88
C LEU A 243 -9.06 8.66 5.60
N GLN A 244 -9.83 8.31 6.64
CA GLN A 244 -11.20 7.80 6.47
C GLN A 244 -12.08 8.76 5.68
N LYS A 245 -11.98 10.07 5.96
CA LYS A 245 -12.71 11.09 5.21
C LYS A 245 -12.30 11.10 3.73
N ARG A 246 -11.00 10.93 3.44
CA ARG A 246 -10.47 10.98 2.07
C ARG A 246 -10.82 9.73 1.27
N TYR A 247 -10.70 8.57 1.88
CA TYR A 247 -10.96 7.27 1.25
C TYR A 247 -12.39 6.75 1.46
N ARG A 248 -13.34 7.60 1.88
CA ARG A 248 -14.73 7.20 2.21
C ARG A 248 -15.49 6.50 1.09
N GLY A 249 -15.08 6.71 -0.18
CA GLY A 249 -15.70 6.06 -1.35
C GLY A 249 -15.05 4.74 -1.74
N ILE A 250 -14.02 4.30 -0.99
CA ILE A 250 -13.37 3.01 -1.21
C ILE A 250 -14.01 1.97 -0.30
N ASP A 251 -14.51 0.89 -0.91
CA ASP A 251 -15.21 -0.18 -0.22
C ASP A 251 -14.20 -1.25 0.27
N PRO A 252 -14.02 -1.44 1.59
CA PRO A 252 -13.05 -2.39 2.12
C PRO A 252 -13.40 -3.86 1.85
N SER A 253 -14.63 -4.16 1.42
CA SER A 253 -15.04 -5.51 1.06
C SER A 253 -14.62 -5.93 -0.36
N LYS A 254 -14.14 -4.96 -1.16
CA LYS A 254 -13.71 -5.19 -2.55
C LYS A 254 -12.20 -5.37 -2.67
N GLY A 255 -11.77 -5.91 -3.79
CA GLY A 255 -10.39 -5.84 -4.24
C GLY A 255 -10.04 -4.44 -4.73
N ILE A 256 -9.09 -3.77 -4.08
CA ILE A 256 -8.70 -2.40 -4.43
C ILE A 256 -7.42 -2.44 -5.26
N ILE A 257 -7.51 -2.05 -6.52
CA ILE A 257 -6.36 -1.97 -7.43
C ILE A 257 -5.88 -0.54 -7.48
N VAL A 258 -4.69 -0.27 -6.99
CA VAL A 258 -4.06 1.06 -7.07
C VAL A 258 -3.00 1.07 -8.17
N TYR A 259 -2.98 2.14 -8.97
CA TYR A 259 -1.94 2.33 -9.99
C TYR A 259 -1.51 3.79 -10.09
N CYS A 260 -0.31 4.01 -10.63
CA CYS A 260 0.19 5.35 -10.91
C CYS A 260 0.84 5.43 -12.31
N ASN A 261 2.05 5.95 -12.42
CA ASN A 261 2.81 5.91 -13.67
C ASN A 261 3.69 4.64 -13.76
N SER A 262 4.32 4.23 -12.63
CA SER A 262 5.32 3.16 -12.59
C SER A 262 5.49 2.52 -11.20
N GLY A 263 4.42 2.27 -10.46
CA GLY A 263 4.45 1.53 -9.19
C GLY A 263 4.78 2.35 -7.93
N ARG A 264 5.63 3.39 -8.00
CA ARG A 264 6.13 4.10 -6.81
C ARG A 264 5.05 4.85 -6.03
N ARG A 265 4.29 5.74 -6.68
CA ARG A 265 3.20 6.50 -6.03
C ARG A 265 2.05 5.57 -5.61
N SER A 266 1.78 4.53 -6.38
CA SER A 266 0.75 3.53 -6.04
C SER A 266 1.14 2.67 -4.85
N SER A 267 2.43 2.35 -4.66
CA SER A 267 2.85 1.64 -3.45
C SER A 267 2.69 2.46 -2.18
N PHE A 268 2.77 3.81 -2.26
CA PHE A 268 2.42 4.65 -1.11
C PHE A 268 0.93 4.57 -0.78
N SER A 269 0.04 4.66 -1.78
CA SER A 269 -1.40 4.50 -1.55
C SER A 269 -1.76 3.08 -1.10
N TYR A 270 -1.07 2.05 -1.62
CA TYR A 270 -1.14 0.69 -1.11
C TYR A 270 -0.83 0.64 0.38
N TYR A 271 0.32 1.20 0.79
CA TYR A 271 0.73 1.25 2.19
C TYR A 271 -0.30 1.99 3.07
N ILE A 272 -0.82 3.13 2.62
CA ILE A 272 -1.85 3.89 3.35
C ILE A 272 -3.12 3.05 3.55
N LEU A 273 -3.61 2.39 2.51
CA LEU A 273 -4.78 1.51 2.62
C LEU A 273 -4.51 0.33 3.56
N ARG A 274 -3.32 -0.30 3.47
CA ARG A 274 -2.89 -1.35 4.41
C ARG A 274 -2.83 -0.84 5.86
N LEU A 275 -2.30 0.37 6.08
CA LEU A 275 -2.25 1.03 7.38
C LEU A 275 -3.66 1.30 7.94
N MET A 276 -4.61 1.64 7.06
CA MET A 276 -6.03 1.85 7.38
C MET A 276 -6.79 0.54 7.66
N GLY A 277 -6.19 -0.63 7.47
CA GLY A 277 -6.81 -1.93 7.74
C GLY A 277 -7.47 -2.59 6.52
N PHE A 278 -7.28 -2.07 5.31
CA PHE A 278 -7.75 -2.76 4.10
C PHE A 278 -6.89 -4.00 3.85
N GLU A 279 -7.52 -5.14 3.62
CA GLU A 279 -6.83 -6.42 3.41
C GLU A 279 -6.60 -6.71 1.93
N ASN A 280 -7.59 -6.48 1.09
CA ASN A 280 -7.60 -6.83 -0.33
C ASN A 280 -7.12 -5.64 -1.18
N VAL A 281 -5.86 -5.27 -1.04
CA VAL A 281 -5.24 -4.19 -1.82
C VAL A 281 -4.17 -4.75 -2.74
N PHE A 282 -4.19 -4.32 -4.00
CA PHE A 282 -3.27 -4.75 -5.05
C PHE A 282 -2.58 -3.53 -5.66
N THR A 283 -1.27 -3.60 -5.83
CA THR A 283 -0.54 -2.61 -6.62
C THR A 283 -0.38 -3.14 -8.04
N TYR A 284 -0.99 -2.46 -9.00
CA TYR A 284 -0.63 -2.66 -10.40
C TYR A 284 0.70 -1.95 -10.65
N GLU A 285 1.79 -2.71 -10.53
CA GLU A 285 3.14 -2.14 -10.43
C GLU A 285 3.59 -1.51 -11.74
N ALA A 286 3.43 -2.18 -12.88
CA ALA A 286 3.78 -1.65 -14.19
C ALA A 286 2.96 -0.41 -14.57
N SER A 287 1.74 -0.30 -14.04
CA SER A 287 0.92 0.93 -14.04
C SER A 287 0.70 1.52 -15.44
N TRP A 288 0.74 2.87 -15.54
CA TRP A 288 0.52 3.56 -16.80
C TRP A 288 1.61 3.30 -17.85
N LYS A 289 2.82 2.93 -17.42
CA LYS A 289 3.89 2.56 -18.37
C LYS A 289 3.55 1.32 -19.20
N GLU A 290 2.79 0.39 -18.64
CA GLU A 290 2.24 -0.74 -19.40
C GLU A 290 0.92 -0.36 -20.05
N TRP A 291 -0.05 0.15 -19.26
CA TRP A 291 -1.40 0.42 -19.75
C TRP A 291 -1.46 1.48 -20.86
N GLY A 292 -0.75 2.57 -20.66
CA GLY A 292 -0.68 3.70 -21.60
C GLY A 292 0.27 3.48 -22.77
N ASN A 293 1.00 2.38 -22.83
CA ASN A 293 1.88 2.06 -23.95
C ASN A 293 1.06 1.98 -25.25
N PRO A 294 1.40 2.73 -26.31
CA PRO A 294 0.65 2.72 -27.56
C PRO A 294 0.62 1.34 -28.24
N ASP A 295 1.64 0.49 -27.99
CA ASP A 295 1.72 -0.86 -28.54
C ASP A 295 0.80 -1.86 -27.79
N ARG A 296 0.17 -1.47 -26.70
CA ARG A 296 -0.80 -2.27 -25.95
C ARG A 296 -2.23 -1.86 -26.29
N PHE A 297 -3.12 -2.83 -26.46
CA PHE A 297 -4.53 -2.60 -26.81
C PHE A 297 -5.44 -2.26 -25.64
N PHE A 298 -4.88 -1.74 -24.53
CA PHE A 298 -5.68 -1.36 -23.36
C PHE A 298 -6.49 -0.08 -23.64
N PRO A 299 -7.79 -0.05 -23.27
CA PRO A 299 -8.65 1.12 -23.46
C PRO A 299 -8.31 2.24 -22.47
N VAL A 300 -8.62 3.48 -22.85
CA VAL A 300 -8.42 4.66 -22.01
C VAL A 300 -9.65 5.53 -21.97
N GLU A 301 -9.85 6.24 -20.85
CA GLU A 301 -10.89 7.26 -20.67
C GLU A 301 -10.25 8.59 -20.25
N THR A 302 -10.98 9.69 -20.53
CA THR A 302 -10.61 11.04 -20.06
C THR A 302 -11.75 11.70 -19.28
N THR A 303 -12.93 11.07 -19.24
CA THR A 303 -14.09 11.54 -18.49
C THR A 303 -14.00 11.05 -17.04
N PRO A 304 -14.10 11.93 -16.03
CA PRO A 304 -13.92 11.53 -14.65
C PRO A 304 -15.04 10.60 -14.15
N ASN A 305 -14.66 9.50 -13.54
CA ASN A 305 -15.56 8.61 -12.82
C ASN A 305 -15.80 9.13 -11.40
N LYS A 306 -17.02 8.95 -10.89
CA LYS A 306 -17.41 9.41 -9.55
C LYS A 306 -17.26 8.29 -8.53
N LEU A 307 -16.68 8.62 -7.37
CA LEU A 307 -16.77 7.76 -6.20
C LEU A 307 -18.25 7.62 -5.79
N ILE A 308 -18.74 6.40 -5.74
CA ILE A 308 -20.05 6.13 -5.15
C ILE A 308 -19.86 6.26 -3.64
N ASN A 309 -20.62 7.19 -3.00
CA ASN A 309 -20.59 7.35 -1.54
C ASN A 309 -21.23 6.12 -0.88
N ASN A 310 -20.44 5.07 -0.67
CA ASN A 310 -20.84 3.96 0.19
C ASN A 310 -20.58 4.38 1.64
N THR A 311 -21.64 4.40 2.44
CA THR A 311 -21.52 4.53 3.90
C THR A 311 -20.78 3.32 4.43
N LEU A 312 -19.64 3.56 5.09
CA LEU A 312 -18.87 2.49 5.75
C LEU A 312 -19.80 1.70 6.70
N PRO A 313 -19.82 0.37 6.66
CA PRO A 313 -20.56 -0.41 7.65
C PRO A 313 -19.88 -0.24 9.01
N GLY A 314 -20.56 0.43 9.95
CA GLY A 314 -20.05 0.61 11.32
C GLY A 314 -20.72 1.68 12.16
N VAL A 315 -21.71 2.41 11.64
CA VAL A 315 -22.56 3.29 12.46
C VAL A 315 -23.98 2.73 12.47
N SER A 316 -24.26 1.87 13.45
CA SER A 316 -25.61 1.43 13.79
C SER A 316 -26.39 2.64 14.33
N THR A 317 -27.15 3.30 13.49
CA THR A 317 -28.27 4.13 13.94
C THR A 317 -29.43 3.19 14.26
N LYS A 318 -29.70 2.98 15.55
CA LYS A 318 -30.95 2.36 16.01
C LYS A 318 -32.11 3.17 15.46
N VAL A 319 -32.78 2.66 14.44
CA VAL A 319 -34.13 3.12 14.07
C VAL A 319 -35.11 2.26 14.83
N SER A 320 -35.82 2.87 15.76
CA SER A 320 -36.93 2.29 16.50
C SER A 320 -38.01 1.77 15.56
N ALA A 321 -38.32 0.48 15.71
CA ALA A 321 -39.47 -0.15 15.06
C ALA A 321 -40.75 0.40 15.68
N GLN A 322 -41.61 1.03 14.86
CA GLN A 322 -43.02 1.18 15.16
C GLN A 322 -43.80 0.10 14.41
N GLN A 323 -44.47 -0.71 15.21
CA GLN A 323 -45.46 -1.70 14.78
C GLN A 323 -46.67 -1.02 14.14
N SER A 324 -47.13 -1.55 13.04
CA SER A 324 -48.58 -1.49 12.72
C SER A 324 -49.01 -2.82 12.12
N SER A 325 -50.01 -3.35 12.81
CA SER A 325 -50.71 -4.60 12.60
C SER A 325 -51.75 -4.53 11.48
N ALA A 326 -52.06 -5.71 11.00
CA ALA A 326 -53.37 -6.17 10.50
C ALA A 326 -53.52 -6.41 9.00
N GLY A 327 -53.96 -7.63 8.70
CA GLY A 327 -54.84 -7.96 7.63
C GLY A 327 -54.64 -9.32 6.95
N LYS A 328 -55.31 -10.35 7.45
CA LYS A 328 -55.63 -11.64 6.82
C LYS A 328 -56.14 -11.48 5.37
N ASP A 329 -55.99 -12.39 4.42
CA ASP A 329 -56.59 -13.74 4.36
C ASP A 329 -56.32 -14.43 3.00
N SER A 330 -56.26 -15.76 3.08
CA SER A 330 -56.76 -16.82 2.17
C SER A 330 -56.22 -17.03 0.74
N SER A 331 -55.59 -18.14 0.54
CA SER A 331 -56.02 -19.43 -0.04
C SER A 331 -55.65 -19.77 -1.49
N GLN A 332 -55.12 -21.00 -1.61
CA GLN A 332 -55.29 -22.04 -2.64
C GLN A 332 -54.45 -21.98 -3.92
N ASN A 333 -53.51 -22.85 -4.08
CA ASN A 333 -53.51 -24.30 -4.42
C ASN A 333 -53.32 -24.63 -5.92
N ARG A 334 -52.40 -25.60 -6.13
CA ARG A 334 -52.24 -26.55 -7.25
C ARG A 334 -51.09 -26.28 -8.25
N SER A 335 -50.03 -27.00 -8.10
CA SER A 335 -49.66 -28.30 -8.72
C SER A 335 -49.42 -28.27 -10.23
N SER A 336 -48.20 -28.56 -10.63
CA SER A 336 -47.79 -29.73 -11.42
C SER A 336 -46.41 -29.55 -12.05
N GLN A 337 -45.52 -30.45 -11.68
CA GLN A 337 -44.46 -30.98 -12.53
C GLN A 337 -45.05 -32.03 -13.48
N PRO A 338 -44.36 -32.59 -14.51
CA PRO A 338 -42.94 -32.94 -14.62
C PRO A 338 -42.36 -32.74 -16.06
N ASP A 339 -41.19 -32.93 -16.36
CA ASP A 339 -40.32 -34.04 -16.69
C ASP A 339 -39.23 -33.72 -17.72
N SER A 340 -38.07 -34.19 -17.42
CA SER A 340 -37.04 -34.86 -18.21
C SER A 340 -36.49 -34.32 -19.53
N GLY A 341 -35.19 -34.35 -19.63
CA GLY A 341 -34.43 -34.34 -20.88
C GLY A 341 -32.94 -34.17 -20.73
N TYR A 342 -32.26 -35.22 -20.27
CA TYR A 342 -30.85 -35.50 -20.54
C TYR A 342 -30.55 -35.52 -22.02
N ILE A 343 -29.43 -34.95 -22.48
CA ILE A 343 -28.50 -35.60 -23.43
C ILE A 343 -27.09 -35.03 -23.22
N SER A 344 -26.16 -35.95 -23.00
CA SER A 344 -24.72 -35.90 -23.05
C SER A 344 -24.21 -36.02 -24.49
N CYS A 345 -23.00 -35.49 -24.70
CA CYS A 345 -21.89 -35.91 -25.60
C CYS A 345 -21.14 -34.65 -26.02
N GLY A 346 -19.86 -34.45 -25.82
CA GLY A 346 -18.75 -35.33 -26.09
C GLY A 346 -18.01 -34.87 -27.36
N GLY A 347 -16.81 -34.36 -27.20
CA GLY A 347 -15.92 -33.91 -28.26
C GLY A 347 -14.86 -32.97 -27.73
#